data_20bdda030b5dc1124a3f2206de5c07f4
#
_entry.id   20bdda030b5dc1124a3f2206de5c07f4
#
_cell.length_a   1.000
_cell.length_b   1.000
_cell.length_c   1.000
_cell.angle_alpha   90.00
_cell.angle_beta   90.00
_cell.angle_gamma   90.00
#
_symmetry.space_group_name_H-M   'P 1'
#
loop_
_entity.id
_entity.type
_entity.pdbx_description
1 polymer ?
#
loop_
_entity_poly.entity_id
_entity_poly.type
_entity_poly.pdbx_seq_one_letter_code
_entity_poly.pdbx_strand_id
1 'polypeptide(L)'
;MHVTAAAVGAALWAEARGYGLFRLAGVEPLVAGVASFLILDLAIWAEHFANHKIPLLWRIHRMHHSDTGFDVTTALRFHPLEIVISMFWKAVVVVLIGAPVLSVLLFEIVLNGSSMFNHANARLADRLDAVLRLVLVTPDMHRVHHSSHRPETDSNFGFNF
;
A
#
# COMPACT_ATOMS: atom_id res chain seq x y z
N MET A 1 -9.23 -9.42 1.30
CA MET A 1 -9.86 -9.72 2.61
C MET A 1 -8.88 -10.26 3.65
N HIS A 2 -8.03 -11.27 3.36
CA HIS A 2 -7.10 -11.84 4.36
C HIS A 2 -6.02 -10.85 4.83
N VAL A 3 -5.53 -10.01 3.96
CA VAL A 3 -4.47 -9.01 4.28
C VAL A 3 -4.96 -7.98 5.29
N THR A 4 -6.17 -7.45 5.09
CA THR A 4 -6.83 -6.52 6.03
C THR A 4 -6.99 -7.13 7.42
N ALA A 5 -7.43 -8.40 7.50
CA ALA A 5 -7.63 -9.09 8.77
C ALA A 5 -6.33 -9.23 9.58
N ALA A 6 -5.20 -9.48 8.93
CA ALA A 6 -3.90 -9.60 9.61
C ALA A 6 -3.44 -8.28 10.22
N ALA A 7 -3.52 -7.16 9.50
CA ALA A 7 -3.13 -5.85 10.00
C ALA A 7 -4.03 -5.38 11.15
N VAL A 8 -5.34 -5.54 11.01
CA VAL A 8 -6.31 -5.22 12.07
C VAL A 8 -6.10 -6.11 13.29
N GLY A 9 -5.86 -7.42 13.09
CA GLY A 9 -5.54 -8.34 14.18
C GLY A 9 -4.26 -7.96 14.93
N ALA A 10 -3.22 -7.53 14.22
CA ALA A 10 -1.98 -7.02 14.80
C ALA A 10 -2.22 -5.75 15.63
N ALA A 11 -3.06 -4.83 15.15
CA ALA A 11 -3.43 -3.62 15.88
C ALA A 11 -4.20 -3.93 17.17
N LEU A 12 -5.20 -4.83 17.09
CA LEU A 12 -5.96 -5.29 18.26
C LEU A 12 -5.05 -5.95 19.30
N TRP A 13 -4.11 -6.79 18.84
CA TRP A 13 -3.16 -7.45 19.72
C TRP A 13 -2.23 -6.45 20.40
N ALA A 14 -1.67 -5.48 19.67
CA ALA A 14 -0.81 -4.44 20.22
C ALA A 14 -1.57 -3.56 21.21
N GLU A 15 -2.84 -3.23 20.89
CA GLU A 15 -3.71 -2.47 21.76
C GLU A 15 -3.99 -3.18 23.08
N ALA A 16 -4.37 -4.44 23.04
CA ALA A 16 -4.65 -5.26 24.22
C ALA A 16 -3.43 -5.45 25.14
N ARG A 17 -2.21 -5.34 24.59
CA ARG A 17 -0.94 -5.48 25.33
C ARG A 17 -0.30 -4.16 25.71
N GLY A 18 -0.85 -3.02 25.30
CA GLY A 18 -0.27 -1.70 25.52
C GLY A 18 1.04 -1.46 24.75
N TYR A 19 1.29 -2.22 23.67
CA TYR A 19 2.51 -2.11 22.87
C TYR A 19 2.42 -1.02 21.81
N GLY A 20 3.60 -0.49 21.47
CA GLY A 20 3.86 0.39 20.35
C GLY A 20 4.32 1.78 20.76
N LEU A 21 5.09 2.38 19.86
CA LEU A 21 5.77 3.66 20.11
C LEU A 21 4.80 4.77 20.54
N PHE A 22 3.67 4.92 19.86
CA PHE A 22 2.71 5.99 20.16
C PHE A 22 2.08 5.86 21.54
N ARG A 23 1.84 4.62 22.01
CA ARG A 23 1.31 4.35 23.34
C ARG A 23 2.35 4.63 24.42
N LEU A 24 3.58 4.14 24.22
CA LEU A 24 4.70 4.35 25.14
C LEU A 24 5.05 5.82 25.28
N ALA A 25 4.93 6.59 24.19
CA ALA A 25 5.20 8.03 24.18
C ALA A 25 3.99 8.90 24.61
N GLY A 26 2.83 8.30 24.90
CA GLY A 26 1.63 9.04 25.29
C GLY A 26 1.11 9.96 24.19
N VAL A 27 1.27 9.59 22.92
CA VAL A 27 0.83 10.40 21.78
C VAL A 27 -0.70 10.49 21.79
N GLU A 28 -1.22 11.71 21.57
CA GLU A 28 -2.66 11.96 21.50
C GLU A 28 -3.30 11.09 20.40
N PRO A 29 -4.48 10.47 20.64
CA PRO A 29 -5.07 9.47 19.74
C PRO A 29 -5.31 9.94 18.30
N LEU A 30 -5.73 11.18 18.08
CA LEU A 30 -5.94 11.71 16.71
C LEU A 30 -4.61 11.87 15.98
N VAL A 31 -3.58 12.40 16.68
CA VAL A 31 -2.21 12.53 16.13
C VAL A 31 -1.64 11.16 15.80
N ALA A 32 -1.76 10.19 16.72
CA ALA A 32 -1.35 8.81 16.48
C ALA A 32 -2.09 8.21 15.28
N GLY A 33 -3.37 8.51 15.13
CA GLY A 33 -4.20 8.05 14.01
C GLY A 33 -3.71 8.57 12.66
N VAL A 34 -3.53 9.87 12.54
CA VAL A 34 -3.05 10.52 11.32
C VAL A 34 -1.61 10.07 11.00
N ALA A 35 -0.73 10.08 11.99
CA ALA A 35 0.65 9.62 11.82
C ALA A 35 0.72 8.16 11.38
N SER A 36 -0.13 7.27 11.95
CA SER A 36 -0.21 5.87 11.54
C SER A 36 -0.58 5.74 10.07
N PHE A 37 -1.55 6.50 9.59
CA PHE A 37 -1.96 6.47 8.19
C PHE A 37 -0.79 6.82 7.26
N LEU A 38 -0.08 7.91 7.54
CA LEU A 38 1.07 8.36 6.74
C LEU A 38 2.26 7.38 6.81
N ILE A 39 2.54 6.83 7.99
CA ILE A 39 3.62 5.84 8.17
C ILE A 39 3.30 4.54 7.44
N LEU A 40 2.05 4.08 7.47
CA LEU A 40 1.64 2.89 6.76
C LEU A 40 1.69 3.10 5.24
N ASP A 41 1.33 4.27 4.74
CA ASP A 41 1.46 4.60 3.32
C ASP A 41 2.93 4.56 2.87
N LEU A 42 3.80 5.23 3.63
CA LEU A 42 5.25 5.18 3.40
C LEU A 42 5.82 3.75 3.48
N ALA A 43 5.31 2.93 4.41
CA ALA A 43 5.75 1.54 4.57
C ALA A 43 5.36 0.67 3.36
N ILE A 44 4.17 0.86 2.79
CA ILE A 44 3.73 0.18 1.57
C ILE A 44 4.50 0.68 0.36
N TRP A 45 4.74 1.99 0.25
CA TRP A 45 5.61 2.56 -0.78
C TRP A 45 7.03 1.95 -0.71
N ALA A 46 7.61 1.86 0.48
CA ALA A 46 8.95 1.30 0.67
C ALA A 46 9.01 -0.19 0.32
N GLU A 47 7.98 -0.96 0.67
CA GLU A 47 7.85 -2.36 0.28
C GLU A 47 7.78 -2.51 -1.24
N HIS A 48 6.93 -1.72 -1.90
CA HIS A 48 6.77 -1.75 -3.35
C HIS A 48 8.08 -1.35 -4.06
N PHE A 49 8.74 -0.30 -3.59
CA PHE A 49 10.07 0.07 -4.07
C PHE A 49 11.08 -1.07 -3.91
N ALA A 50 11.11 -1.74 -2.75
CA ALA A 50 11.99 -2.89 -2.50
C ALA A 50 11.67 -4.06 -3.44
N ASN A 51 10.40 -4.31 -3.74
CA ASN A 51 9.96 -5.32 -4.69
C ASN A 51 10.53 -5.10 -6.11
N HIS A 52 10.72 -3.83 -6.50
CA HIS A 52 11.35 -3.49 -7.78
C HIS A 52 12.88 -3.51 -7.75
N LYS A 53 13.50 -3.20 -6.61
CA LYS A 53 14.96 -3.02 -6.51
C LYS A 53 15.70 -4.27 -6.05
N ILE A 54 15.07 -5.15 -5.29
CA ILE A 54 15.68 -6.38 -4.79
C ILE A 54 15.38 -7.52 -5.76
N PRO A 55 16.38 -8.14 -6.42
CA PRO A 55 16.16 -9.12 -7.48
C PRO A 55 15.31 -10.33 -7.04
N LEU A 56 15.42 -10.75 -5.78
CA LEU A 56 14.62 -11.86 -5.25
C LEU A 56 13.15 -11.48 -5.12
N LEU A 57 12.86 -10.27 -4.64
CA LEU A 57 11.49 -9.77 -4.50
C LEU A 57 10.88 -9.49 -5.90
N TRP A 58 11.67 -8.93 -6.82
CA TRP A 58 11.23 -8.73 -8.19
C TRP A 58 10.79 -10.04 -8.88
N ARG A 59 11.45 -11.16 -8.58
CA ARG A 59 11.06 -12.47 -9.18
C ARG A 59 9.61 -12.86 -8.87
N ILE A 60 9.10 -12.49 -7.71
CA ILE A 60 7.72 -12.75 -7.30
C ILE A 60 6.80 -11.61 -7.74
N HIS A 61 7.22 -10.35 -7.57
CA HIS A 61 6.44 -9.16 -7.91
C HIS A 61 6.20 -9.01 -9.42
N ARG A 62 7.14 -9.42 -10.27
CA ARG A 62 6.96 -9.39 -11.73
C ARG A 62 5.75 -10.21 -12.22
N MET A 63 5.20 -11.11 -11.41
CA MET A 63 3.96 -11.81 -11.75
C MET A 63 2.80 -10.81 -11.83
N HIS A 64 2.75 -9.83 -10.92
CA HIS A 64 1.83 -8.72 -10.95
C HIS A 64 2.02 -7.85 -12.22
N HIS A 65 3.25 -7.58 -12.61
CA HIS A 65 3.62 -6.83 -13.83
C HIS A 65 3.48 -7.62 -15.14
N SER A 66 3.22 -8.91 -15.10
CA SER A 66 3.09 -9.74 -16.31
C SER A 66 1.70 -9.69 -16.94
N ASP A 67 0.76 -8.96 -16.35
CA ASP A 67 -0.61 -8.86 -16.84
C ASP A 67 -0.66 -7.99 -18.10
N THR A 68 -0.98 -8.59 -19.24
CA THR A 68 -1.14 -7.89 -20.51
C THR A 68 -2.52 -7.24 -20.69
N GLY A 69 -3.45 -7.61 -19.84
CA GLY A 69 -4.84 -7.11 -19.86
C GLY A 69 -5.12 -6.05 -18.78
N PHE A 70 -4.12 -5.24 -18.39
CA PHE A 70 -4.16 -4.26 -17.32
C PHE A 70 -5.58 -3.69 -17.06
N ASP A 71 -6.18 -4.13 -15.96
CA ASP A 71 -7.50 -3.70 -15.49
C ASP A 71 -7.61 -3.84 -13.96
N VAL A 72 -8.78 -3.51 -13.40
CA VAL A 72 -9.04 -3.57 -11.95
C VAL A 72 -8.69 -4.94 -11.34
N THR A 73 -8.77 -6.04 -12.10
CA THR A 73 -8.41 -7.37 -11.60
C THR A 73 -6.91 -7.56 -11.43
N THR A 74 -6.09 -6.74 -12.11
CA THR A 74 -4.63 -6.71 -11.93
C THR A 74 -4.27 -6.36 -10.48
N ALA A 75 -5.07 -5.50 -9.82
CA ALA A 75 -4.93 -5.19 -8.39
C ALA A 75 -5.06 -6.40 -7.44
N LEU A 76 -5.52 -7.55 -7.95
CA LEU A 76 -5.68 -8.79 -7.17
C LEU A 76 -4.69 -9.89 -7.59
N ARG A 77 -3.88 -9.65 -8.63
CA ARG A 77 -2.97 -10.63 -9.22
C ARG A 77 -1.58 -10.52 -8.61
N PHE A 78 -1.41 -10.99 -7.40
CA PHE A 78 -0.12 -11.05 -6.72
C PHE A 78 0.34 -12.50 -6.52
N HIS A 79 1.65 -12.68 -6.45
CA HIS A 79 2.19 -13.98 -6.06
C HIS A 79 1.83 -14.28 -4.59
N PRO A 80 1.39 -15.50 -4.23
CA PRO A 80 1.01 -15.82 -2.84
C PRO A 80 2.08 -15.49 -1.79
N LEU A 81 3.36 -15.70 -2.11
CA LEU A 81 4.46 -15.34 -1.22
C LEU A 81 4.57 -13.82 -1.01
N GLU A 82 4.29 -13.03 -2.03
CA GLU A 82 4.27 -11.56 -1.91
C GLU A 82 3.18 -11.12 -0.94
N ILE A 83 1.98 -11.69 -1.06
CA ILE A 83 0.88 -11.42 -0.12
C ILE A 83 1.31 -11.72 1.32
N VAL A 84 1.96 -12.87 1.56
CA VAL A 84 2.43 -13.24 2.91
C VAL A 84 3.49 -12.26 3.42
N ILE A 85 4.47 -11.88 2.59
CA ILE A 85 5.52 -10.90 2.94
C ILE A 85 4.87 -9.55 3.29
N SER A 86 3.96 -9.07 2.47
CA SER A 86 3.25 -7.81 2.67
C SER A 86 2.42 -7.82 3.96
N MET A 87 1.69 -8.91 4.22
CA MET A 87 0.95 -9.09 5.48
C MET A 87 1.87 -9.01 6.70
N PHE A 88 3.00 -9.71 6.67
CA PHE A 88 3.97 -9.71 7.74
C PHE A 88 4.60 -8.33 7.94
N TRP A 89 5.08 -7.71 6.86
CA TRP A 89 5.67 -6.37 6.87
C TRP A 89 4.73 -5.34 7.51
N LYS A 90 3.49 -5.30 7.04
CA LYS A 90 2.47 -4.39 7.54
C LYS A 90 2.14 -4.64 9.02
N ALA A 91 1.98 -5.92 9.42
CA ALA A 91 1.75 -6.28 10.82
C ALA A 91 2.90 -5.84 11.74
N VAL A 92 4.14 -6.00 11.31
CA VAL A 92 5.32 -5.53 12.05
C VAL A 92 5.28 -4.02 12.24
N VAL A 93 5.03 -3.24 11.18
CA VAL A 93 4.94 -1.78 11.27
C VAL A 93 3.81 -1.36 12.23
N VAL A 94 2.62 -1.94 12.08
CA VAL A 94 1.45 -1.67 12.94
C VAL A 94 1.77 -1.89 14.42
N VAL A 95 2.42 -3.01 14.75
CA VAL A 95 2.80 -3.32 16.15
C VAL A 95 3.87 -2.38 16.66
N LEU A 96 4.92 -2.10 15.87
CA LEU A 96 6.03 -1.23 16.28
C LEU A 96 5.56 0.18 16.61
N ILE A 97 4.70 0.76 15.77
CA ILE A 97 4.20 2.12 16.04
C ILE A 97 3.05 2.14 17.05
N GLY A 98 2.36 1.02 17.26
CA GLY A 98 1.15 0.96 18.09
C GLY A 98 -0.03 1.65 17.43
N ALA A 99 -0.24 1.42 16.13
CA ALA A 99 -1.26 2.07 15.34
C ALA A 99 -2.67 1.82 15.92
N PRO A 100 -3.52 2.87 16.07
CA PRO A 100 -4.90 2.70 16.47
C PRO A 100 -5.67 1.79 15.50
N VAL A 101 -6.50 0.90 16.02
CA VAL A 101 -7.25 -0.09 15.21
C VAL A 101 -8.08 0.57 14.12
N LEU A 102 -8.78 1.66 14.45
CA LEU A 102 -9.59 2.41 13.49
C LEU A 102 -8.74 2.98 12.34
N SER A 103 -7.55 3.50 12.64
CA SER A 103 -6.65 4.06 11.63
C SER A 103 -6.13 2.98 10.68
N VAL A 104 -5.81 1.79 11.20
CA VAL A 104 -5.43 0.63 10.37
C VAL A 104 -6.58 0.20 9.48
N LEU A 105 -7.80 0.12 10.01
CA LEU A 105 -8.98 -0.24 9.22
C LEU A 105 -9.25 0.77 8.10
N LEU A 106 -9.22 2.06 8.41
CA LEU A 106 -9.40 3.12 7.42
C LEU A 106 -8.29 3.10 6.37
N PHE A 107 -7.04 2.90 6.79
CA PHE A 107 -5.91 2.76 5.86
C PHE A 107 -6.12 1.58 4.90
N GLU A 108 -6.53 0.42 5.39
CA GLU A 108 -6.79 -0.75 4.55
C GLU A 108 -7.92 -0.51 3.54
N ILE A 109 -8.99 0.18 3.94
CA ILE A 109 -10.09 0.54 3.03
C ILE A 109 -9.58 1.47 1.93
N VAL A 110 -8.82 2.51 2.30
CA VAL A 110 -8.28 3.48 1.33
C VAL A 110 -7.25 2.79 0.43
N LEU A 111 -6.31 2.03 0.98
CA LEU A 111 -5.28 1.32 0.20
C LEU A 111 -5.90 0.38 -0.85
N ASN A 112 -6.88 -0.44 -0.46
CA ASN A 112 -7.54 -1.34 -1.40
C ASN A 112 -8.35 -0.57 -2.46
N GLY A 113 -9.06 0.49 -2.06
CA GLY A 113 -9.78 1.36 -2.98
C GLY A 113 -8.85 2.05 -3.98
N SER A 114 -7.75 2.61 -3.51
CA SER A 114 -6.72 3.25 -4.35
C SER A 114 -6.07 2.24 -5.29
N SER A 115 -5.73 1.06 -4.81
CA SER A 115 -5.16 -0.01 -5.65
C SER A 115 -6.11 -0.39 -6.79
N MET A 116 -7.40 -0.56 -6.51
CA MET A 116 -8.41 -0.82 -7.54
C MET A 116 -8.58 0.36 -8.52
N PHE A 117 -8.52 1.59 -8.02
CA PHE A 117 -8.58 2.79 -8.84
C PHE A 117 -7.35 2.93 -9.74
N ASN A 118 -6.14 2.76 -9.20
CA ASN A 118 -4.88 2.86 -9.96
C ASN A 118 -4.82 1.87 -11.12
N HIS A 119 -5.31 0.65 -10.90
CA HIS A 119 -5.35 -0.41 -11.90
C HIS A 119 -6.58 -0.32 -12.83
N ALA A 120 -7.47 0.65 -12.62
CA ALA A 120 -8.60 0.81 -13.52
C ALA A 120 -8.12 1.10 -14.95
N ASN A 121 -8.66 0.37 -15.93
CA ASN A 121 -8.43 0.67 -17.34
C ASN A 121 -9.31 1.85 -17.76
N ALA A 122 -9.13 2.97 -17.08
CA ALA A 122 -9.87 4.20 -17.28
C ALA A 122 -8.92 5.35 -17.62
N ARG A 123 -9.36 6.25 -18.50
CA ARG A 123 -8.69 7.51 -18.75
C ARG A 123 -9.49 8.63 -18.13
N LEU A 124 -8.85 9.39 -17.25
CA LEU A 124 -9.44 10.60 -16.69
C LEU A 124 -9.36 11.73 -17.70
N ALA A 125 -10.27 12.71 -17.60
CA ALA A 125 -10.12 13.95 -18.34
C ALA A 125 -8.79 14.63 -17.94
N ASP A 126 -8.03 15.15 -18.90
CA ASP A 126 -6.66 15.63 -18.70
C ASP A 126 -6.53 16.66 -17.54
N ARG A 127 -7.53 17.55 -17.40
CA ARG A 127 -7.56 18.53 -16.29
C ARG A 127 -7.77 17.86 -14.92
N LEU A 128 -8.63 16.84 -14.88
CA LEU A 128 -8.91 16.09 -13.64
C LEU A 128 -7.68 15.28 -13.24
N ASP A 129 -7.07 14.57 -14.18
CA ASP A 129 -5.84 13.82 -13.95
C ASP A 129 -4.71 14.75 -13.45
N ALA A 130 -4.51 15.91 -14.09
CA ALA A 130 -3.49 16.89 -13.68
C ALA A 130 -3.68 17.39 -12.24
N VAL A 131 -4.91 17.49 -11.75
CA VAL A 131 -5.18 17.88 -10.36
C VAL A 131 -5.01 16.70 -9.41
N LEU A 132 -5.57 15.54 -9.75
CA LEU A 132 -5.54 14.37 -8.86
C LEU A 132 -4.11 13.86 -8.64
N ARG A 133 -3.25 13.87 -9.66
CA ARG A 133 -1.86 13.41 -9.55
C ARG A 133 -0.98 14.22 -8.61
N LEU A 134 -1.46 15.36 -8.12
CA LEU A 134 -0.77 16.14 -7.08
C LEU A 134 -0.91 15.50 -5.69
N VAL A 135 -1.91 14.65 -5.50
CA VAL A 135 -2.26 14.08 -4.19
C VAL A 135 -2.59 12.58 -4.22
N LEU A 136 -2.77 12.00 -5.40
CA LEU A 136 -3.11 10.59 -5.58
C LEU A 136 -2.38 9.99 -6.77
N VAL A 137 -2.06 8.71 -6.71
CA VAL A 137 -1.60 7.97 -7.88
C VAL A 137 -2.79 7.70 -8.79
N THR A 138 -2.75 8.24 -10.01
CA THR A 138 -3.84 8.09 -10.99
C THR A 138 -3.65 6.83 -11.85
N PRO A 139 -4.70 6.34 -12.55
CA PRO A 139 -4.60 5.19 -13.44
C PRO A 139 -3.53 5.37 -14.52
N ASP A 140 -3.36 6.58 -15.08
CA ASP A 140 -2.34 6.83 -16.10
C ASP A 140 -0.92 6.80 -15.51
N MET A 141 -0.71 7.30 -14.29
CA MET A 141 0.58 7.16 -13.60
C MET A 141 0.93 5.70 -13.34
N HIS A 142 -0.03 4.92 -12.86
CA HIS A 142 0.20 3.52 -12.52
C HIS A 142 0.33 2.63 -13.78
N ARG A 143 -0.32 3.00 -14.88
CA ARG A 143 -0.12 2.34 -16.18
C ARG A 143 1.31 2.51 -16.70
N VAL A 144 1.94 3.68 -16.48
CA VAL A 144 3.36 3.90 -16.77
C VAL A 144 4.23 2.98 -15.91
N HIS A 145 3.90 2.84 -14.62
CA HIS A 145 4.56 1.90 -13.72
C HIS A 145 4.45 0.44 -14.21
N HIS A 146 3.35 0.04 -14.83
CA HIS A 146 3.17 -1.29 -15.44
C HIS A 146 3.74 -1.44 -16.86
N SER A 147 4.49 -0.45 -17.35
CA SER A 147 5.18 -0.54 -18.65
C SER A 147 6.21 -1.66 -18.67
N SER A 148 6.45 -2.23 -19.86
CA SER A 148 7.57 -3.16 -20.09
C SER A 148 8.94 -2.48 -20.18
N HIS A 149 8.96 -1.14 -20.26
CA HIS A 149 10.18 -0.35 -20.32
C HIS A 149 10.70 -0.05 -18.92
N ARG A 150 11.85 -0.61 -18.55
CA ARG A 150 12.38 -0.59 -17.17
C ARG A 150 12.44 0.79 -16.51
N PRO A 151 12.88 1.87 -17.15
CA PRO A 151 12.86 3.20 -16.56
C PRO A 151 11.46 3.71 -16.18
N GLU A 152 10.43 3.31 -16.91
CA GLU A 152 9.03 3.64 -16.62
C GLU A 152 8.47 2.77 -15.49
N THR A 153 8.76 1.46 -15.54
CA THR A 153 8.38 0.51 -14.49
C THR A 153 8.99 0.88 -13.14
N ASP A 154 10.18 1.46 -13.14
CA ASP A 154 10.88 1.90 -11.93
C ASP A 154 10.47 3.33 -11.47
N SER A 155 9.19 3.68 -11.62
CA SER A 155 8.59 4.96 -11.21
C SER A 155 7.21 4.74 -10.56
N ASN A 156 6.62 5.79 -9.99
CA ASN A 156 5.24 5.81 -9.47
C ASN A 156 4.89 4.63 -8.54
N PHE A 157 5.75 4.34 -7.54
CA PHE A 157 5.59 3.23 -6.60
C PHE A 157 4.45 3.41 -5.58
N GLY A 158 3.86 4.60 -5.47
CA GLY A 158 2.76 4.87 -4.55
C GLY A 158 1.47 4.14 -4.92
N PHE A 159 0.60 3.98 -3.92
CA PHE A 159 -0.78 3.55 -4.13
C PHE A 159 -1.75 4.67 -3.77
N ASN A 160 -1.53 5.36 -2.63
CA ASN A 160 -2.35 6.50 -2.23
C ASN A 160 -1.69 7.82 -2.66
N PHE A 161 -0.43 8.05 -2.27
CA PHE A 161 0.30 9.30 -2.52
C PHE A 161 1.57 9.09 -3.32
#